data_fe6513c0e8b94bcfebf9e60d3eec71aa
#
_entry.id   fe6513c0e8b94bcfebf9e60d3eec71aa
#
_cell.length_a   1.000
_cell.length_b   1.000
_cell.length_c   1.000
_cell.angle_alpha   90.00
_cell.angle_beta   90.00
_cell.angle_gamma   90.00
#
_symmetry.space_group_name_H-M   'P 1'
#
loop_
_entity.id
_entity.type
_entity.pdbx_description
1 polymer ?
#
loop_
_entity_poly.entity_id
_entity_poly.type
_entity_poly.pdbx_seq_one_letter_code
_entity_poly.pdbx_strand_id
1 'polypeptide(L)'
;MIKHIKDVLPDSFVIAGNVATPAAVRDLENAGADATKVGVGPGKACITKVKTGFGTGGWQLAAVRWCAKAARKPIIADGGVRTNGDIAKSIRFGATMVMIGSMLAGHQESPGNILKIDGKTYKQYYGSASETQKGEHKNVEGKQMLVPYRGRLVDTLNEMQEDLQSSISYAGGRDLKAITKCDYVVVKNSIYNGD
;
A
#
# COMPACT_ATOMS: atom_id res chain seq x y z
N MET A 1 9.76 4.92 21.80
CA MET A 1 9.07 3.63 21.56
C MET A 1 9.98 2.62 20.84
N ILE A 2 10.46 2.82 19.60
CA ILE A 2 11.25 1.81 18.85
C ILE A 2 12.48 1.36 19.65
N LYS A 3 13.30 2.28 20.15
CA LYS A 3 14.44 1.94 21.00
C LYS A 3 14.05 1.08 22.18
N HIS A 4 13.01 1.47 22.91
CA HIS A 4 12.50 0.70 24.05
C HIS A 4 12.06 -0.72 23.67
N ILE A 5 11.37 -0.88 22.51
CA ILE A 5 11.00 -2.23 22.01
C ILE A 5 12.27 -3.06 21.77
N LYS A 6 13.29 -2.48 21.14
CA LYS A 6 14.55 -3.16 20.86
C LYS A 6 15.35 -3.48 22.13
N ASP A 7 15.23 -2.65 23.16
CA ASP A 7 15.86 -2.91 24.46
C ASP A 7 15.20 -4.08 25.21
N VAL A 8 13.86 -4.17 25.15
CA VAL A 8 13.08 -5.19 25.89
C VAL A 8 12.93 -6.48 25.07
N LEU A 9 12.84 -6.39 23.73
CA LEU A 9 12.63 -7.49 22.80
C LEU A 9 13.65 -7.40 21.65
N PRO A 10 14.94 -7.68 21.90
CA PRO A 10 16.02 -7.44 20.94
C PRO A 10 15.87 -8.22 19.63
N ASP A 11 15.29 -9.41 19.69
CA ASP A 11 15.10 -10.28 18.52
C ASP A 11 13.85 -9.94 17.69
N SER A 12 13.03 -8.97 18.13
CA SER A 12 11.82 -8.59 17.42
C SER A 12 12.14 -7.84 16.12
N PHE A 13 11.50 -8.23 15.02
CA PHE A 13 11.53 -7.47 13.78
C PHE A 13 10.53 -6.31 13.84
N VAL A 14 11.03 -5.09 13.84
CA VAL A 14 10.21 -3.88 14.01
C VAL A 14 10.00 -3.17 12.69
N ILE A 15 8.76 -3.17 12.22
CA ILE A 15 8.32 -2.35 11.09
C ILE A 15 7.74 -1.06 11.65
N ALA A 16 8.34 0.08 11.32
CA ALA A 16 7.90 1.38 11.79
C ALA A 16 7.31 2.25 10.66
N GLY A 17 6.37 3.12 10.99
CA GLY A 17 5.71 4.02 10.04
C GLY A 17 4.38 4.54 10.57
N ASN A 18 3.60 5.25 9.76
CA ASN A 18 3.90 5.55 8.35
C ASN A 18 4.60 6.90 8.20
N VAL A 19 5.48 6.95 7.23
CA VAL A 19 6.24 8.17 6.89
C VAL A 19 6.14 8.46 5.39
N ALA A 20 6.55 9.68 4.98
CA ALA A 20 6.46 10.12 3.60
C ALA A 20 7.73 10.85 3.12
N THR A 21 8.76 10.97 3.97
CA THR A 21 9.98 11.73 3.67
C THR A 21 11.25 10.94 3.95
N PRO A 22 12.34 11.19 3.21
CA PRO A 22 13.65 10.58 3.45
C PRO A 22 14.20 10.81 4.86
N ALA A 23 13.97 11.99 5.43
CA ALA A 23 14.42 12.30 6.78
C ALA A 23 13.75 11.39 7.80
N ALA A 24 12.43 11.25 7.72
CA ALA A 24 11.68 10.38 8.62
C ALA A 24 12.08 8.89 8.49
N VAL A 25 12.39 8.41 7.28
CA VAL A 25 12.93 7.06 7.08
C VAL A 25 14.23 6.88 7.85
N ARG A 26 15.18 7.80 7.71
CA ARG A 26 16.47 7.76 8.42
C ARG A 26 16.29 7.81 9.94
N ASP A 27 15.36 8.63 10.41
CA ASP A 27 15.07 8.76 11.85
C ASP A 27 14.54 7.44 12.44
N LEU A 28 13.64 6.76 11.72
CA LEU A 28 13.11 5.47 12.14
C LEU A 28 14.21 4.38 12.12
N GLU A 29 15.03 4.33 11.07
CA GLU A 29 16.16 3.41 10.99
C GLU A 29 17.19 3.66 12.11
N ASN A 30 17.52 4.93 12.39
CA ASN A 30 18.42 5.30 13.48
C ASN A 30 17.85 5.00 14.87
N ALA A 31 16.51 4.96 14.99
CA ALA A 31 15.83 4.52 16.21
C ALA A 31 15.82 3.00 16.39
N GLY A 32 16.24 2.22 15.37
CA GLY A 32 16.32 0.76 15.43
C GLY A 32 15.24 0.01 14.64
N ALA A 33 14.42 0.69 13.84
CA ALA A 33 13.47 0.00 12.95
C ALA A 33 14.20 -0.92 11.95
N ASP A 34 13.64 -2.10 11.69
CA ASP A 34 14.18 -3.08 10.74
C ASP A 34 13.61 -2.88 9.32
N ALA A 35 12.44 -2.28 9.22
CA ALA A 35 11.85 -1.84 7.96
C ALA A 35 11.00 -0.59 8.20
N THR A 36 10.80 0.20 7.14
CA THR A 36 9.99 1.42 7.20
C THR A 36 8.80 1.35 6.26
N LYS A 37 7.63 1.67 6.77
CA LYS A 37 6.38 1.72 6.01
C LYS A 37 6.13 3.14 5.51
N VAL A 38 6.08 3.29 4.18
CA VAL A 38 5.94 4.58 3.48
C VAL A 38 4.54 4.71 2.90
N GLY A 39 3.87 5.80 3.25
CA GLY A 39 2.54 6.13 2.73
C GLY A 39 1.67 6.80 3.79
N VAL A 40 1.26 8.03 3.53
CA VAL A 40 0.32 8.78 4.37
C VAL A 40 -0.91 9.09 3.54
N GLY A 41 -2.02 8.41 3.84
CA GLY A 41 -3.30 8.67 3.20
C GLY A 41 -3.50 8.27 1.73
N PRO A 42 -2.72 7.36 1.09
CA PRO A 42 -2.93 7.00 -0.30
C PRO A 42 -4.05 5.97 -0.49
N GLY A 43 -4.48 5.31 0.57
CA GLY A 43 -5.50 4.27 0.55
C GLY A 43 -6.88 4.78 0.08
N LYS A 44 -7.67 3.91 -0.56
CA LYS A 44 -9.01 4.25 -1.08
C LYS A 44 -9.99 4.68 0.01
N ALA A 45 -9.91 4.08 1.20
CA ALA A 45 -10.75 4.41 2.34
C ALA A 45 -10.15 5.52 3.23
N CYS A 46 -8.92 5.99 2.95
CA CYS A 46 -8.25 6.99 3.75
C CYS A 46 -8.67 8.41 3.34
N ILE A 47 -8.96 9.25 4.34
CA ILE A 47 -9.32 10.66 4.17
C ILE A 47 -8.35 11.62 4.87
N THR A 48 -7.20 11.12 5.33
CA THR A 48 -6.17 11.92 6.01
C THR A 48 -5.82 13.19 5.23
N LYS A 49 -5.56 13.06 3.91
CA LYS A 49 -5.22 14.21 3.05
C LYS A 49 -6.30 15.29 3.01
N VAL A 50 -7.57 14.89 3.13
CA VAL A 50 -8.72 15.84 3.14
C VAL A 50 -8.88 16.50 4.50
N LYS A 51 -8.60 15.75 5.57
CA LYS A 51 -8.77 16.21 6.95
C LYS A 51 -7.61 17.07 7.44
N THR A 52 -6.38 16.73 7.03
CA THR A 52 -5.16 17.32 7.61
C THR A 52 -4.35 18.14 6.61
N GLY A 53 -4.61 18.02 5.31
CA GLY A 53 -3.79 18.61 4.26
C GLY A 53 -2.49 17.83 3.98
N PHE A 54 -2.16 16.82 4.79
CA PHE A 54 -0.99 15.97 4.61
C PHE A 54 -1.37 14.67 3.90
N GLY A 55 -0.47 14.18 3.04
CA GLY A 55 -0.68 12.87 2.42
C GLY A 55 0.11 12.66 1.15
N THR A 56 0.28 11.40 0.80
CA THR A 56 0.93 10.93 -0.43
C THR A 56 -0.07 10.51 -1.51
N GLY A 57 -1.36 10.73 -1.26
CA GLY A 57 -2.42 10.39 -2.22
C GLY A 57 -2.28 11.19 -3.51
N GLY A 58 -2.16 10.47 -4.64
CA GLY A 58 -1.88 11.05 -5.95
C GLY A 58 -0.40 11.02 -6.34
N TRP A 59 0.52 10.88 -5.39
CA TRP A 59 1.97 10.82 -5.64
C TRP A 59 2.71 9.77 -4.79
N GLN A 60 2.00 8.73 -4.32
CA GLN A 60 2.54 7.67 -3.49
C GLN A 60 3.77 7.01 -4.10
N LEU A 61 3.77 6.74 -5.41
CA LEU A 61 4.90 6.12 -6.09
C LEU A 61 6.16 7.01 -6.06
N ALA A 62 5.99 8.33 -6.20
CA ALA A 62 7.09 9.29 -6.05
C ALA A 62 7.60 9.33 -4.61
N ALA A 63 6.72 9.26 -3.60
CA ALA A 63 7.12 9.18 -2.20
C ALA A 63 7.92 7.92 -1.90
N VAL A 64 7.49 6.75 -2.39
CA VAL A 64 8.22 5.48 -2.26
C VAL A 64 9.62 5.61 -2.85
N ARG A 65 9.74 6.11 -4.09
CA ARG A 65 11.04 6.31 -4.74
C ARG A 65 11.94 7.26 -3.97
N TRP A 66 11.39 8.36 -3.48
CA TRP A 66 12.14 9.37 -2.73
C TRP A 66 12.66 8.81 -1.41
N CYS A 67 11.80 8.11 -0.66
CA CYS A 67 12.17 7.45 0.59
C CYS A 67 13.17 6.31 0.37
N ALA A 68 12.97 5.46 -0.64
CA ALA A 68 13.82 4.32 -0.94
C ALA A 68 15.27 4.74 -1.29
N LYS A 69 15.46 5.90 -1.91
CA LYS A 69 16.82 6.44 -2.18
C LYS A 69 17.61 6.77 -0.91
N ALA A 70 16.94 7.04 0.19
CA ALA A 70 17.57 7.38 1.45
C ALA A 70 17.62 6.20 2.42
N ALA A 71 16.85 5.17 2.17
CA ALA A 71 16.73 3.99 3.01
C ALA A 71 17.97 3.10 2.90
N ARG A 72 18.37 2.54 4.04
CA ARG A 72 19.40 1.50 4.18
C ARG A 72 18.78 0.15 4.49
N LYS A 73 17.52 0.12 4.87
CA LYS A 73 16.73 -1.03 5.24
C LYS A 73 15.48 -1.14 4.36
N PRO A 74 14.75 -2.28 4.38
CA PRO A 74 13.57 -2.49 3.55
C PRO A 74 12.52 -1.39 3.67
N ILE A 75 11.93 -1.03 2.52
CA ILE A 75 10.77 -0.12 2.42
C ILE A 75 9.53 -0.94 2.07
N ILE A 76 8.45 -0.68 2.78
CA ILE A 76 7.13 -1.21 2.47
C ILE A 76 6.29 -0.07 1.90
N ALA A 77 5.83 -0.20 0.65
CA ALA A 77 4.90 0.75 0.04
C ALA A 77 3.48 0.48 0.56
N ASP A 78 2.93 1.38 1.36
CA ASP A 78 1.64 1.20 2.02
C ASP A 78 0.54 2.02 1.38
N GLY A 79 -0.36 1.32 0.68
CA GLY A 79 -1.57 1.88 0.10
C GLY A 79 -1.37 2.53 -1.28
N GLY A 80 -2.48 2.92 -1.89
CA GLY A 80 -2.50 3.51 -3.23
C GLY A 80 -2.40 2.51 -4.38
N VAL A 81 -2.23 1.23 -4.09
CA VAL A 81 -2.24 0.14 -5.07
C VAL A 81 -3.66 -0.13 -5.52
N ARG A 82 -3.91 -0.02 -6.80
CA ARG A 82 -5.24 -0.17 -7.42
C ARG A 82 -5.29 -1.25 -8.48
N THR A 83 -4.16 -1.56 -9.07
CA THR A 83 -3.97 -2.58 -10.10
C THR A 83 -2.77 -3.46 -9.78
N ASN A 84 -2.70 -4.65 -10.37
CA ASN A 84 -1.56 -5.54 -10.19
C ASN A 84 -0.25 -4.90 -10.70
N GLY A 85 -0.32 -4.10 -11.77
CA GLY A 85 0.82 -3.33 -12.27
C GLY A 85 1.39 -2.31 -11.27
N ASP A 86 0.59 -1.82 -10.33
CA ASP A 86 1.09 -0.90 -9.29
C ASP A 86 2.01 -1.62 -8.29
N ILE A 87 1.88 -2.93 -8.13
CA ILE A 87 2.79 -3.77 -7.34
C ILE A 87 4.18 -3.75 -7.99
N ALA A 88 4.25 -4.08 -9.28
CA ALA A 88 5.51 -4.08 -10.03
C ALA A 88 6.16 -2.69 -10.05
N LYS A 89 5.38 -1.62 -10.26
CA LYS A 89 5.86 -0.24 -10.18
C LYS A 89 6.44 0.10 -8.81
N SER A 90 5.78 -0.32 -7.73
CA SER A 90 6.27 -0.08 -6.36
C SER A 90 7.62 -0.75 -6.13
N ILE A 91 7.78 -1.99 -6.58
CA ILE A 91 9.04 -2.74 -6.54
C ILE A 91 10.11 -2.01 -7.38
N ARG A 92 9.76 -1.58 -8.61
CA ARG A 92 10.67 -0.82 -9.47
C ARG A 92 11.20 0.44 -8.80
N PHE A 93 10.38 1.09 -8.00
CA PHE A 93 10.75 2.32 -7.30
C PHE A 93 11.30 2.11 -5.90
N GLY A 94 11.67 0.88 -5.53
CA GLY A 94 12.47 0.56 -4.38
C GLY A 94 11.70 0.00 -3.18
N ALA A 95 10.43 -0.34 -3.33
CA ALA A 95 9.73 -1.09 -2.31
C ALA A 95 10.19 -2.56 -2.32
N THR A 96 10.42 -3.11 -1.14
CA THR A 96 10.67 -4.54 -0.95
C THR A 96 9.35 -5.32 -0.86
N MET A 97 8.34 -4.70 -0.28
CA MET A 97 6.99 -5.25 -0.11
C MET A 97 5.94 -4.18 -0.36
N VAL A 98 4.72 -4.62 -0.61
CA VAL A 98 3.58 -3.74 -0.86
C VAL A 98 2.44 -4.10 0.09
N MET A 99 1.88 -3.13 0.78
CA MET A 99 0.69 -3.31 1.60
C MET A 99 -0.56 -2.92 0.81
N ILE A 100 -1.47 -3.87 0.68
CA ILE A 100 -2.66 -3.77 -0.16
C ILE A 100 -3.91 -3.85 0.73
N GLY A 101 -4.87 -2.98 0.50
CA GLY A 101 -6.15 -2.97 1.19
C GLY A 101 -7.32 -3.16 0.22
N SER A 102 -7.67 -2.13 -0.54
CA SER A 102 -8.90 -2.10 -1.33
C SER A 102 -8.99 -3.14 -2.45
N MET A 103 -7.88 -3.65 -2.96
CA MET A 103 -7.89 -4.72 -3.95
C MET A 103 -8.33 -6.06 -3.36
N LEU A 104 -8.05 -6.27 -2.07
CA LEU A 104 -8.46 -7.46 -1.33
C LEU A 104 -9.81 -7.29 -0.64
N ALA A 105 -10.40 -6.11 -0.66
CA ALA A 105 -11.75 -5.86 -0.17
C ALA A 105 -12.80 -6.46 -1.10
N GLY A 106 -13.95 -6.83 -0.53
CA GLY A 106 -15.05 -7.40 -1.30
C GLY A 106 -14.99 -8.91 -1.50
N HIS A 107 -13.93 -9.58 -1.07
CA HIS A 107 -13.83 -11.04 -1.12
C HIS A 107 -14.59 -11.70 0.02
N GLN A 108 -14.91 -12.97 -0.16
CA GLN A 108 -15.62 -13.77 0.83
C GLN A 108 -14.91 -13.74 2.19
N GLU A 109 -13.59 -13.85 2.18
CA GLU A 109 -12.73 -13.93 3.36
C GLU A 109 -12.44 -12.56 3.99
N SER A 110 -12.68 -11.44 3.29
CA SER A 110 -12.45 -10.12 3.85
C SER A 110 -13.51 -9.77 4.91
N PRO A 111 -13.19 -8.96 5.92
CA PRO A 111 -14.18 -8.50 6.90
C PRO A 111 -15.24 -7.60 6.26
N GLY A 112 -16.32 -7.36 7.00
CA GLY A 112 -17.46 -6.56 6.57
C GLY A 112 -18.66 -7.40 6.09
N ASN A 113 -19.85 -6.85 6.26
CA ASN A 113 -21.09 -7.54 5.94
C ASN A 113 -21.36 -7.55 4.42
N ILE A 114 -22.02 -8.62 3.98
CA ILE A 114 -22.52 -8.73 2.61
C ILE A 114 -23.90 -8.06 2.57
N LEU A 115 -24.13 -7.22 1.56
CA LEU A 115 -25.38 -6.50 1.33
C LEU A 115 -25.84 -6.74 -0.10
N LYS A 116 -27.15 -6.91 -0.28
CA LYS A 116 -27.78 -6.95 -1.61
C LYS A 116 -28.55 -5.66 -1.82
N ILE A 117 -28.24 -4.95 -2.89
CA ILE A 117 -28.86 -3.67 -3.26
C ILE A 117 -29.15 -3.74 -4.76
N ASP A 118 -30.40 -3.56 -5.15
CA ASP A 118 -30.86 -3.56 -6.56
C ASP A 118 -30.34 -4.78 -7.34
N GLY A 119 -30.44 -5.97 -6.74
CA GLY A 119 -30.01 -7.24 -7.34
C GLY A 119 -28.50 -7.46 -7.41
N LYS A 120 -27.69 -6.50 -6.98
CA LYS A 120 -26.22 -6.60 -6.93
C LYS A 120 -25.74 -6.90 -5.51
N THR A 121 -24.66 -7.67 -5.42
CA THR A 121 -24.05 -8.02 -4.14
C THR A 121 -22.84 -7.12 -3.87
N TYR A 122 -22.82 -6.55 -2.69
CA TYR A 122 -21.75 -5.68 -2.19
C TYR A 122 -21.21 -6.20 -0.87
N LYS A 123 -20.04 -5.72 -0.50
CA LYS A 123 -19.45 -5.92 0.81
C LYS A 123 -19.02 -4.60 1.41
N GLN A 124 -19.18 -4.47 2.73
CA GLN A 124 -18.67 -3.30 3.45
C GLN A 124 -17.14 -3.34 3.45
N TYR A 125 -16.54 -2.17 3.23
CA TYR A 125 -15.11 -1.95 3.36
C TYR A 125 -14.85 -0.65 4.13
N TYR A 126 -13.95 -0.68 5.08
CA TYR A 126 -13.64 0.47 5.92
C TYR A 126 -12.14 0.56 6.22
N GLY A 127 -11.67 1.80 6.37
CA GLY A 127 -10.26 2.05 6.73
C GLY A 127 -10.00 1.77 8.21
N SER A 128 -8.76 1.44 8.56
CA SER A 128 -8.33 1.21 9.94
C SER A 128 -8.57 2.41 10.87
N ALA A 129 -8.52 3.62 10.33
CA ALA A 129 -8.79 4.86 11.07
C ALA A 129 -10.25 5.35 10.88
N SER A 130 -11.17 4.49 10.46
CA SER A 130 -12.60 4.80 10.35
C SER A 130 -13.26 4.76 11.73
N GLU A 131 -14.39 5.46 11.85
CA GLU A 131 -15.25 5.38 13.03
C GLU A 131 -15.67 3.95 13.33
N THR A 132 -16.05 3.20 12.30
CA THR A 132 -16.41 1.77 12.42
C THR A 132 -15.36 0.94 13.13
N GLN A 133 -14.07 1.19 12.84
CA GLN A 133 -12.97 0.44 13.43
C GLN A 133 -12.56 0.98 14.80
N LYS A 134 -12.65 2.31 14.99
CA LYS A 134 -12.27 2.95 16.26
C LYS A 134 -13.35 2.84 17.33
N GLY A 135 -14.61 2.73 16.93
CA GLY A 135 -15.75 2.79 17.85
C GLY A 135 -16.04 4.21 18.39
N GLU A 136 -15.38 5.22 17.88
CA GLU A 136 -15.53 6.62 18.31
C GLU A 136 -15.34 7.60 17.14
N HIS A 137 -15.93 8.80 17.27
CA HIS A 137 -15.84 9.87 16.27
C HIS A 137 -14.52 10.68 16.29
N LYS A 138 -13.67 10.46 17.29
CA LYS A 138 -12.47 11.28 17.48
C LYS A 138 -11.35 10.87 16.51
N ASN A 139 -10.75 11.86 15.84
CA ASN A 139 -9.63 11.69 14.91
C ASN A 139 -9.90 10.66 13.80
N VAL A 140 -11.10 10.69 13.24
CA VAL A 140 -11.50 9.80 12.13
C VAL A 140 -10.84 10.25 10.84
N GLU A 141 -9.97 9.38 10.29
CA GLU A 141 -9.24 9.58 9.03
C GLU A 141 -9.50 8.46 8.00
N GLY A 142 -10.48 7.61 8.25
CA GLY A 142 -10.95 6.57 7.35
C GLY A 142 -12.45 6.65 7.14
N LYS A 143 -12.90 6.23 5.97
CA LYS A 143 -14.33 6.13 5.63
C LYS A 143 -14.76 4.69 5.45
N GLN A 144 -16.06 4.45 5.65
CA GLN A 144 -16.73 3.23 5.22
C GLN A 144 -17.28 3.41 3.81
N MET A 145 -17.25 2.36 3.02
CA MET A 145 -17.81 2.31 1.67
C MET A 145 -18.30 0.93 1.32
N LEU A 146 -19.14 0.84 0.31
CA LEU A 146 -19.51 -0.41 -0.32
C LEU A 146 -18.58 -0.69 -1.51
N VAL A 147 -18.14 -1.94 -1.62
CA VAL A 147 -17.38 -2.43 -2.76
C VAL A 147 -18.12 -3.63 -3.37
N PRO A 148 -18.04 -3.85 -4.68
CA PRO A 148 -18.61 -5.03 -5.30
C PRO A 148 -18.08 -6.31 -4.63
N TYR A 149 -18.96 -7.29 -4.43
CA TYR A 149 -18.55 -8.62 -4.00
C TYR A 149 -17.75 -9.31 -5.11
N ARG A 150 -16.61 -9.91 -4.77
CA ARG A 150 -15.63 -10.44 -5.72
C ARG A 150 -15.47 -11.97 -5.66
N GLY A 151 -16.24 -12.66 -4.81
CA GLY A 151 -16.06 -14.10 -4.63
C GLY A 151 -14.85 -14.43 -3.76
N ARG A 152 -14.18 -15.52 -4.09
CA ARG A 152 -13.07 -16.08 -3.30
C ARG A 152 -11.78 -15.28 -3.49
N LEU A 153 -11.03 -15.10 -2.42
CA LEU A 153 -9.75 -14.36 -2.44
C LEU A 153 -8.68 -15.08 -3.27
N VAL A 154 -8.68 -16.41 -3.27
CA VAL A 154 -7.67 -17.20 -3.97
C VAL A 154 -7.60 -16.88 -5.47
N ASP A 155 -8.73 -16.62 -6.10
CA ASP A 155 -8.78 -16.31 -7.54
C ASP A 155 -8.06 -15.00 -7.85
N THR A 156 -8.27 -13.97 -7.02
CA THR A 156 -7.53 -12.69 -7.13
C THR A 156 -6.04 -12.84 -6.81
N LEU A 157 -5.66 -13.69 -5.86
CA LEU A 157 -4.24 -13.93 -5.55
C LEU A 157 -3.53 -14.65 -6.70
N ASN A 158 -4.18 -15.60 -7.36
CA ASN A 158 -3.64 -16.26 -8.54
C ASN A 158 -3.42 -15.27 -9.68
N GLU A 159 -4.41 -14.42 -9.98
CA GLU A 159 -4.28 -13.35 -10.98
C GLU A 159 -3.12 -12.39 -10.65
N MET A 160 -3.01 -11.95 -9.38
CA MET A 160 -1.89 -11.12 -8.94
C MET A 160 -0.53 -11.79 -9.15
N GLN A 161 -0.44 -13.09 -8.87
CA GLN A 161 0.79 -13.86 -9.08
C GLN A 161 1.15 -13.95 -10.57
N GLU A 162 0.19 -14.28 -11.43
CA GLU A 162 0.37 -14.40 -12.89
C GLU A 162 0.81 -13.07 -13.50
N ASP A 163 0.17 -11.96 -13.10
CA ASP A 163 0.51 -10.62 -13.57
C ASP A 163 1.90 -10.19 -13.12
N LEU A 164 2.29 -10.55 -11.90
CA LEU A 164 3.63 -10.27 -11.40
C LEU A 164 4.69 -11.11 -12.11
N GLN A 165 4.40 -12.38 -12.42
CA GLN A 165 5.26 -13.23 -13.23
C GLN A 165 5.43 -12.67 -14.65
N SER A 166 4.34 -12.17 -15.25
CA SER A 166 4.38 -11.48 -16.53
C SER A 166 5.26 -10.22 -16.47
N SER A 167 5.14 -9.44 -15.40
CA SER A 167 5.99 -8.25 -15.17
C SER A 167 7.49 -8.62 -15.08
N ILE A 168 7.83 -9.73 -14.43
CA ILE A 168 9.20 -10.24 -14.35
C ILE A 168 9.70 -10.66 -15.73
N SER A 169 8.85 -11.32 -16.52
CA SER A 169 9.18 -11.75 -17.88
C SER A 169 9.44 -10.57 -18.80
N TYR A 170 8.57 -9.55 -18.79
CA TYR A 170 8.79 -8.29 -19.53
C TYR A 170 10.05 -7.55 -19.10
N ALA A 171 10.45 -7.70 -17.85
CA ALA A 171 11.71 -7.15 -17.34
C ALA A 171 12.95 -7.95 -17.79
N GLY A 172 12.79 -9.01 -18.56
CA GLY A 172 13.87 -9.85 -19.08
C GLY A 172 14.53 -10.74 -18.03
N GLY A 173 13.83 -11.09 -16.95
CA GLY A 173 14.40 -11.87 -15.85
C GLY A 173 13.56 -13.05 -15.39
N ARG A 174 13.96 -13.64 -14.26
CA ARG A 174 13.32 -14.82 -13.67
C ARG A 174 12.86 -14.60 -12.22
N ASP A 175 13.17 -13.44 -11.65
CA ASP A 175 12.81 -13.07 -10.28
C ASP A 175 12.50 -11.58 -10.18
N LEU A 176 12.04 -11.14 -9.01
CA LEU A 176 11.69 -9.74 -8.73
C LEU A 176 12.85 -8.74 -8.93
N LYS A 177 14.10 -9.19 -8.88
CA LYS A 177 15.27 -8.32 -9.09
C LYS A 177 15.32 -7.77 -10.52
N ALA A 178 14.76 -8.50 -11.49
CA ALA A 178 14.65 -8.01 -12.86
C ALA A 178 13.87 -6.70 -12.93
N ILE A 179 12.72 -6.63 -12.24
CA ILE A 179 11.87 -5.43 -12.21
C ILE A 179 12.64 -4.22 -11.68
N THR A 180 13.53 -4.40 -10.69
CA THR A 180 14.27 -3.28 -10.08
C THR A 180 15.25 -2.60 -11.05
N LYS A 181 15.59 -3.24 -12.16
CA LYS A 181 16.58 -2.77 -13.14
C LYS A 181 15.94 -2.24 -14.42
N CYS A 182 14.62 -2.39 -14.62
CA CYS A 182 13.95 -1.91 -15.84
C CYS A 182 14.11 -0.42 -16.03
N ASP A 183 14.24 0.01 -17.26
CA ASP A 183 14.06 1.40 -17.65
C ASP A 183 12.61 1.83 -17.49
N TYR A 184 12.40 3.12 -17.34
CA TYR A 184 11.07 3.71 -17.26
C TYR A 184 11.08 5.14 -17.78
N VAL A 185 9.93 5.61 -18.21
CA VAL A 185 9.70 7.00 -18.60
C VAL A 185 8.82 7.71 -17.56
N VAL A 186 9.04 9.01 -17.41
CA VAL A 186 8.17 9.86 -16.59
C VAL A 186 7.28 10.67 -17.52
N VAL A 187 5.99 10.43 -17.41
CA VAL A 187 4.98 11.17 -18.17
C VAL A 187 4.58 12.40 -17.37
N LYS A 188 4.74 13.58 -17.96
CA LYS A 188 4.45 14.87 -17.30
C LYS A 188 3.00 15.31 -17.47
N ASN A 189 2.33 14.84 -18.52
CA ASN A 189 0.94 15.14 -18.81
C ASN A 189 0.13 13.84 -18.86
N SER A 190 -1.19 13.94 -18.71
CA SER A 190 -2.06 12.79 -18.92
C SER A 190 -1.90 12.28 -20.35
N ILE A 191 -1.65 10.98 -20.51
CA ILE A 191 -1.72 10.29 -21.78
C ILE A 191 -3.04 9.52 -21.76
N TYR A 192 -3.89 9.84 -22.72
CA TYR A 192 -5.07 9.05 -23.03
C TYR A 192 -4.66 8.02 -24.09
N ASN A 193 -4.78 6.75 -23.77
CA ASN A 193 -4.43 5.63 -24.67
C ASN A 193 -5.66 4.89 -25.23
N GLY A 194 -6.83 5.49 -25.10
CA GLY A 194 -8.05 4.99 -25.77
C GLY A 194 -8.86 3.94 -25.00
N ASP A 195 -8.60 3.77 -23.71
CA ASP A 195 -9.34 2.84 -22.84
C ASP A 195 -10.60 3.49 -22.23
#